data_a6851e0129e87d157f9d73695ef9a4b0
#
_entry.id   a6851e0129e87d157f9d73695ef9a4b0
#
_cell.length_a   1.000
_cell.length_b   1.000
_cell.length_c   1.000
_cell.angle_alpha   90.00
_cell.angle_beta   90.00
_cell.angle_gamma   90.00
#
_symmetry.space_group_name_H-M   'P 1'
#
loop_
_entity.id
_entity.type
_entity.pdbx_description
1 polymer ?
#
loop_
_entity_poly.entity_id
_entity_poly.type
_entity_poly.pdbx_seq_one_letter_code
_entity_poly.pdbx_strand_id
1 'polypeptide(L)'
;MKHSMRLIALLLMLACLFSCLIACNQPDVHHKPVPTDTEPSADNNDTTTPDDDEEETDPGDTDDNDDPDKEEEDEEDYEDEEVLPPLPDAVKFGSENEPYVYKALIRTGTAGATENQMQAWGNNYYAAIDFWADKAGSQSDAISYAVYSRNSKIEETYNVRIKQESQNQDMAQQLKLFYMNSEKLDLTVILARAAASAATQNLLSNLLTMSTLDLSHPSYDQNSIKELALGDRLYYLSGDMNVSTMEVCGPTVVNLELYNNYIETFVELFDNDPTYADIYSLVLSKKWTIDTMLEMCNAINVDVDDSDGKALGSQPGDVLGYFAYTGMGVYYFYGSGGRLTEIDVDGEPILVIEKYSNLFDFLFDKFNTVTGDNAAWLPTGYSNDRWSIFSSGRCLFTDMTLYDIRKVLYESSPFQYGILPNPVWEEGTNYKSVVNFTNCNHLWAIPNMTNDSEVAQYMMNVFAAYSNVNYTESTMYAYYERTLYLNTATDAGSRKAMDIIKNSMVYDIALLYDWYSMGTRTLGELTINPQGVYANNVTSQSSINQLLQETVAKLKNPQSVQ
;
A
#
# COMPACT_ATOMS: atom_id res chain seq x y z
N MET A 1 21.49 -46.51 20.25
CA MET A 1 20.69 -45.34 19.79
C MET A 1 21.25 -43.97 20.24
N LYS A 2 21.64 -43.72 21.49
CA LYS A 2 22.19 -42.40 21.91
C LYS A 2 23.55 -42.06 21.32
N HIS A 3 24.41 -43.04 20.95
CA HIS A 3 25.71 -42.76 20.33
C HIS A 3 25.64 -42.49 18.83
N SER A 4 24.71 -43.11 18.10
CA SER A 4 24.48 -42.85 16.68
C SER A 4 23.85 -41.46 16.42
N MET A 5 22.99 -40.98 17.30
CA MET A 5 22.42 -39.62 17.16
C MET A 5 23.47 -38.52 17.42
N ARG A 6 24.44 -38.73 18.29
CA ARG A 6 25.53 -37.77 18.52
C ARG A 6 26.52 -37.74 17.34
N LEU A 7 26.75 -38.88 16.68
CA LEU A 7 27.62 -38.94 15.49
C LEU A 7 26.98 -38.24 14.30
N ILE A 8 25.67 -38.36 14.11
CA ILE A 8 24.91 -37.68 13.05
C ILE A 8 24.88 -36.16 13.29
N ALA A 9 24.68 -35.70 14.53
CA ALA A 9 24.72 -34.27 14.87
C ALA A 9 26.11 -33.66 14.65
N LEU A 10 27.19 -34.42 14.93
CA LEU A 10 28.56 -33.96 14.70
C LEU A 10 28.88 -33.86 13.20
N LEU A 11 28.41 -34.83 12.39
CA LEU A 11 28.57 -34.81 10.93
C LEU A 11 27.77 -33.65 10.27
N LEU A 12 26.61 -33.32 10.78
CA LEU A 12 25.81 -32.15 10.30
C LEU A 12 26.49 -30.84 10.67
N MET A 13 27.09 -30.71 11.86
CA MET A 13 27.87 -29.52 12.23
C MET A 13 29.12 -29.34 11.38
N LEU A 14 29.82 -30.44 11.05
CA LEU A 14 30.98 -30.40 10.16
C LEU A 14 30.59 -30.03 8.72
N ALA A 15 29.45 -30.49 8.22
CA ALA A 15 28.94 -30.12 6.90
C ALA A 15 28.58 -28.62 6.81
N CYS A 16 28.00 -28.03 7.86
CA CYS A 16 27.74 -26.62 7.93
C CYS A 16 29.01 -25.75 8.00
N LEU A 17 30.07 -26.24 8.66
CA LEU A 17 31.36 -25.54 8.72
C LEU A 17 32.11 -25.59 7.38
N PHE A 18 31.96 -26.65 6.59
CA PHE A 18 32.57 -26.75 5.26
C PHE A 18 31.86 -25.85 4.22
N SER A 19 30.55 -25.64 4.32
CA SER A 19 29.83 -24.74 3.43
C SER A 19 30.18 -23.27 3.67
N CYS A 20 30.56 -22.86 4.87
CA CYS A 20 31.03 -21.51 5.18
C CYS A 20 32.45 -21.20 4.68
N LEU A 21 33.28 -22.23 4.39
CA LEU A 21 34.66 -22.04 3.90
C LEU A 21 34.77 -21.95 2.37
N ILE A 22 33.71 -22.30 1.62
CA ILE A 22 33.69 -22.22 0.15
C ILE A 22 33.19 -20.86 -0.34
N ALA A 23 32.52 -20.06 0.50
CA ALA A 23 31.99 -18.77 0.14
C ALA A 23 33.00 -17.58 0.13
N CYS A 24 34.28 -17.84 0.50
CA CYS A 24 35.30 -16.78 0.62
C CYS A 24 36.35 -16.77 -0.49
N ASN A 25 36.09 -17.33 -1.68
CA ASN A 25 37.07 -17.30 -2.76
C ASN A 25 36.41 -16.99 -4.11
N GLN A 26 36.06 -15.72 -4.34
CA GLN A 26 35.89 -15.18 -5.69
C GLN A 26 36.79 -13.95 -5.88
N PRO A 27 37.49 -13.85 -7.02
CA PRO A 27 38.46 -12.78 -7.25
C PRO A 27 37.77 -11.46 -7.64
N ASP A 28 38.35 -10.37 -7.15
CA ASP A 28 38.01 -8.99 -7.43
C ASP A 28 37.99 -8.66 -8.92
N VAL A 29 36.88 -8.15 -9.42
CA VAL A 29 36.77 -7.53 -10.74
C VAL A 29 37.08 -6.04 -10.61
N HIS A 30 38.25 -5.66 -11.07
CA HIS A 30 38.67 -4.26 -11.17
C HIS A 30 37.80 -3.47 -12.15
N HIS A 31 37.07 -2.48 -11.68
CA HIS A 31 36.55 -1.40 -12.49
C HIS A 31 37.66 -0.39 -12.80
N LYS A 32 37.92 -0.17 -14.10
CA LYS A 32 38.75 0.93 -14.59
C LYS A 32 37.98 2.24 -14.50
N PRO A 33 38.63 3.35 -14.11
CA PRO A 33 38.01 4.68 -14.12
C PRO A 33 37.95 5.25 -15.54
N VAL A 34 36.85 5.93 -15.82
CA VAL A 34 36.63 6.73 -17.04
C VAL A 34 37.29 8.10 -16.81
N PRO A 35 38.01 8.67 -17.78
CA PRO A 35 38.68 9.94 -17.63
C PRO A 35 37.72 11.12 -17.76
N THR A 36 37.86 12.06 -16.82
CA THR A 36 37.38 13.44 -16.94
C THR A 36 38.27 14.23 -17.89
N ASP A 37 37.69 14.89 -18.89
CA ASP A 37 38.32 16.01 -19.57
C ASP A 37 37.40 17.24 -19.61
N THR A 38 37.79 18.17 -18.82
CA THR A 38 38.02 19.63 -18.92
C THR A 38 37.39 20.39 -20.10
N GLU A 39 36.64 21.41 -19.70
CA GLU A 39 36.40 22.64 -20.50
C GLU A 39 37.72 23.31 -20.96
N PRO A 40 37.68 24.16 -22.03
CA PRO A 40 37.44 25.59 -21.74
C PRO A 40 36.79 26.45 -22.85
N SER A 41 36.08 27.44 -22.33
CA SER A 41 36.03 28.89 -22.68
C SER A 41 36.00 29.44 -24.10
N ALA A 42 34.97 30.28 -24.32
CA ALA A 42 34.94 31.66 -24.85
C ALA A 42 35.47 31.98 -26.27
N ASP A 43 34.66 32.54 -27.09
CA ASP A 43 34.63 33.96 -27.40
C ASP A 43 33.77 34.31 -28.64
N ASN A 44 32.94 35.32 -28.43
CA ASN A 44 32.65 36.53 -29.23
C ASN A 44 32.15 36.54 -30.68
N ASN A 45 31.08 37.33 -30.79
CA ASN A 45 30.80 38.36 -31.83
C ASN A 45 30.35 37.86 -33.21
N ASP A 46 29.39 38.42 -33.85
CA ASP A 46 28.86 39.78 -33.95
C ASP A 46 27.73 39.80 -35.00
N THR A 47 26.73 40.66 -34.76
CA THR A 47 25.96 41.49 -35.68
C THR A 47 25.37 40.90 -36.97
N THR A 48 24.10 41.00 -37.21
CA THR A 48 23.38 42.08 -37.89
C THR A 48 22.00 41.61 -38.36
N THR A 49 21.00 42.35 -38.03
CA THR A 49 19.74 42.58 -38.76
C THR A 49 20.03 43.39 -40.02
N PRO A 50 19.16 43.63 -41.01
CA PRO A 50 17.74 43.96 -40.84
C PRO A 50 16.77 43.54 -42.00
N ASP A 51 15.46 43.76 -41.72
CA ASP A 51 14.34 44.31 -42.52
C ASP A 51 14.02 43.72 -43.91
N ASP A 52 12.81 43.49 -44.21
CA ASP A 52 11.72 44.35 -44.68
C ASP A 52 10.56 43.52 -45.28
N ASP A 53 9.36 43.91 -44.88
CA ASP A 53 8.11 44.17 -45.60
C ASP A 53 7.69 43.30 -46.81
N GLU A 54 6.48 42.81 -46.83
CA GLU A 54 5.34 43.44 -47.52
C GLU A 54 4.05 42.59 -47.41
N GLU A 55 2.99 43.31 -47.22
CA GLU A 55 1.56 42.98 -47.34
C GLU A 55 1.22 42.41 -48.73
N GLU A 56 0.20 41.54 -48.79
CA GLU A 56 -0.90 41.75 -49.76
C GLU A 56 -2.17 41.00 -49.38
N THR A 57 -3.23 41.70 -49.57
CA THR A 57 -4.63 41.52 -49.24
C THR A 57 -5.38 40.59 -50.20
N ASP A 58 -6.36 39.87 -49.63
CA ASP A 58 -7.76 39.57 -49.99
C ASP A 58 -8.22 39.72 -51.47
N PRO A 59 -9.26 39.06 -51.98
CA PRO A 59 -10.57 38.75 -51.37
C PRO A 59 -11.32 37.46 -51.85
N GLY A 60 -12.20 36.99 -50.99
CA GLY A 60 -13.57 36.59 -51.30
C GLY A 60 -13.86 35.37 -52.15
N ASP A 61 -14.56 34.39 -51.56
CA ASP A 61 -15.86 34.01 -52.12
C ASP A 61 -16.72 33.26 -51.06
N THR A 62 -17.96 33.68 -51.01
CA THR A 62 -19.07 33.14 -50.28
C THR A 62 -19.57 31.86 -50.90
N ASP A 63 -19.90 30.84 -50.07
CA ASP A 63 -21.03 29.97 -50.38
C ASP A 63 -21.65 29.44 -49.08
N ASP A 64 -22.91 29.82 -48.90
CA ASP A 64 -23.87 29.33 -47.90
C ASP A 64 -24.13 27.83 -48.09
N ASN A 65 -24.07 27.07 -47.00
CA ASN A 65 -24.97 25.94 -46.79
C ASN A 65 -25.30 25.80 -45.30
N ASP A 66 -26.48 26.28 -44.97
CA ASP A 66 -27.21 25.99 -43.74
C ASP A 66 -27.46 24.47 -43.63
N ASP A 67 -26.94 23.86 -42.57
CA ASP A 67 -27.42 22.57 -42.03
C ASP A 67 -27.78 22.81 -40.54
N PRO A 68 -29.06 22.93 -40.22
CA PRO A 68 -29.50 23.14 -38.84
C PRO A 68 -29.81 21.78 -38.20
N ASP A 69 -28.86 21.08 -37.64
CA ASP A 69 -29.06 20.03 -36.62
C ASP A 69 -27.69 19.43 -36.21
N LYS A 70 -26.91 20.24 -35.52
CA LYS A 70 -25.90 19.77 -34.56
C LYS A 70 -26.20 20.43 -33.25
N GLU A 71 -26.87 19.69 -32.39
CA GLU A 71 -26.82 19.96 -30.95
C GLU A 71 -25.34 19.77 -30.54
N GLU A 72 -24.64 20.88 -30.37
CA GLU A 72 -23.40 20.92 -29.59
C GLU A 72 -23.81 20.57 -28.15
N GLU A 73 -23.57 19.33 -27.75
CA GLU A 73 -23.46 19.00 -26.34
C GLU A 73 -22.26 19.80 -25.81
N ASP A 74 -22.55 20.95 -25.20
CA ASP A 74 -21.60 21.63 -24.32
C ASP A 74 -21.21 20.63 -23.22
N GLU A 75 -20.13 19.90 -23.40
CA GLU A 75 -19.39 19.30 -22.30
C GLU A 75 -18.88 20.48 -21.46
N GLU A 76 -19.71 20.96 -20.53
CA GLU A 76 -19.25 21.78 -19.43
C GLU A 76 -18.24 20.92 -18.64
N ASP A 77 -16.96 21.05 -18.97
CA ASP A 77 -15.84 20.65 -18.15
C ASP A 77 -15.93 21.47 -16.85
N TYR A 78 -16.77 21.00 -15.91
CA TYR A 78 -16.69 21.43 -14.52
C TYR A 78 -15.41 20.82 -13.96
N GLU A 79 -14.27 21.47 -14.22
CA GLU A 79 -13.16 21.40 -13.30
C GLU A 79 -13.65 22.02 -11.98
N ASP A 80 -14.23 21.19 -11.10
CA ASP A 80 -14.36 21.54 -9.71
C ASP A 80 -12.94 21.89 -9.23
N GLU A 81 -12.64 23.18 -9.05
CA GLU A 81 -11.44 23.63 -8.34
C GLU A 81 -11.50 22.94 -6.98
N GLU A 82 -10.78 21.83 -6.81
CA GLU A 82 -10.64 21.14 -5.53
C GLU A 82 -10.12 22.15 -4.51
N VAL A 83 -11.01 22.63 -3.68
CA VAL A 83 -10.65 23.56 -2.60
C VAL A 83 -9.79 22.82 -1.62
N LEU A 84 -8.48 23.15 -1.60
CA LEU A 84 -7.53 22.57 -0.65
C LEU A 84 -8.06 22.73 0.77
N PRO A 85 -8.04 21.66 1.59
CA PRO A 85 -8.43 21.77 2.99
C PRO A 85 -7.50 22.77 3.70
N PRO A 86 -8.04 23.63 4.58
CA PRO A 86 -7.25 24.67 5.21
C PRO A 86 -6.17 24.07 6.11
N LEU A 87 -4.96 24.65 6.05
CA LEU A 87 -3.93 24.33 7.03
C LEU A 87 -4.32 24.87 8.40
N PRO A 88 -3.97 24.20 9.50
CA PRO A 88 -4.17 24.72 10.85
C PRO A 88 -3.47 26.06 11.06
N ASP A 89 -4.04 26.90 11.90
CA ASP A 89 -3.48 28.22 12.24
C ASP A 89 -2.01 28.13 12.66
N ALA A 90 -1.20 29.11 12.29
CA ALA A 90 0.23 29.14 12.62
C ALA A 90 0.48 29.53 14.10
N VAL A 91 0.08 28.65 15.02
CA VAL A 91 0.31 28.83 16.47
C VAL A 91 1.77 28.48 16.80
N LYS A 92 2.47 29.39 17.46
CA LYS A 92 3.86 29.17 17.91
C LYS A 92 3.89 28.46 19.27
N PHE A 93 4.58 27.33 19.34
CA PHE A 93 4.78 26.57 20.58
C PHE A 93 6.17 26.84 21.18
N GLY A 94 6.30 26.67 22.50
CA GLY A 94 7.54 27.03 23.21
C GLY A 94 7.72 28.54 23.37
N SER A 95 8.98 28.99 23.40
CA SER A 95 9.35 30.41 23.43
C SER A 95 10.18 30.78 22.20
N GLU A 96 10.41 32.08 21.97
CA GLU A 96 11.22 32.56 20.84
C GLU A 96 12.61 31.93 20.79
N ASN A 97 13.21 31.64 21.95
CA ASN A 97 14.57 31.07 22.05
C ASN A 97 14.57 29.56 22.36
N GLU A 98 13.43 28.97 22.71
CA GLU A 98 13.29 27.56 23.07
C GLU A 98 12.05 26.98 22.40
N PRO A 99 12.19 26.44 21.18
CA PRO A 99 11.10 25.72 20.50
C PRO A 99 10.58 24.56 21.35
N TYR A 100 9.28 24.27 21.24
CA TYR A 100 8.73 23.06 21.85
C TYR A 100 9.35 21.81 21.22
N VAL A 101 9.85 20.89 22.04
CA VAL A 101 10.40 19.62 21.55
C VAL A 101 9.28 18.61 21.39
N TYR A 102 8.81 18.43 20.16
CA TYR A 102 7.81 17.44 19.79
C TYR A 102 8.49 16.08 19.58
N LYS A 103 8.26 15.16 20.53
CA LYS A 103 8.96 13.89 20.60
C LYS A 103 8.10 12.74 20.12
N ALA A 104 8.53 12.06 19.05
CA ALA A 104 7.84 10.94 18.46
C ALA A 104 8.64 9.64 18.57
N LEU A 105 7.98 8.57 19.03
CA LEU A 105 8.52 7.21 18.97
C LEU A 105 8.09 6.56 17.68
N ILE A 106 9.05 6.23 16.82
CA ILE A 106 8.79 5.61 15.52
C ILE A 106 9.52 4.28 15.37
N ARG A 107 8.93 3.39 14.58
CA ARG A 107 9.59 2.15 14.22
C ARG A 107 10.49 2.33 13.02
N THR A 108 11.72 1.84 13.10
CA THR A 108 12.75 1.94 12.04
C THR A 108 13.25 0.59 11.54
N GLY A 109 12.63 -0.52 11.94
CA GLY A 109 13.08 -1.83 11.51
C GLY A 109 12.18 -2.96 11.99
N THR A 110 12.43 -4.18 11.52
CA THR A 110 11.76 -5.40 11.99
C THR A 110 12.56 -5.99 13.14
N ALA A 111 11.90 -6.23 14.29
CA ALA A 111 12.53 -6.89 15.42
C ALA A 111 13.16 -8.22 14.98
N GLY A 112 14.45 -8.41 15.27
CA GLY A 112 15.18 -9.62 14.92
C GLY A 112 15.60 -9.76 13.45
N ALA A 113 15.25 -8.80 12.58
CA ALA A 113 15.75 -8.80 11.21
C ALA A 113 17.24 -8.45 11.16
N THR A 114 17.99 -9.18 10.34
CA THR A 114 19.37 -8.84 10.03
C THR A 114 19.43 -7.63 9.10
N GLU A 115 20.57 -6.94 9.07
CA GLU A 115 20.79 -5.80 8.16
C GLU A 115 20.54 -6.18 6.69
N ASN A 116 20.96 -7.38 6.27
CA ASN A 116 20.70 -7.89 4.93
C ASN A 116 19.21 -8.13 4.66
N GLN A 117 18.44 -8.59 5.64
CA GLN A 117 16.98 -8.74 5.51
C GLN A 117 16.30 -7.37 5.44
N MET A 118 16.75 -6.40 6.21
CA MET A 118 16.24 -5.03 6.13
C MET A 118 16.56 -4.38 4.78
N GLN A 119 17.73 -4.65 4.20
CA GLN A 119 18.06 -4.21 2.84
C GLN A 119 17.24 -4.92 1.77
N ALA A 120 17.01 -6.23 1.91
CA ALA A 120 16.21 -7.02 0.97
C ALA A 120 14.74 -6.62 0.97
N TRP A 121 14.19 -6.23 2.12
CA TRP A 121 12.81 -5.74 2.24
C TRP A 121 12.69 -4.23 2.01
N GLY A 122 13.82 -3.56 1.77
CA GLY A 122 13.91 -2.12 1.57
C GLY A 122 13.78 -1.32 2.87
N ASN A 123 14.63 -0.34 3.06
CA ASN A 123 14.61 0.55 4.23
C ASN A 123 13.30 1.35 4.40
N ASN A 124 12.39 1.27 3.44
CA ASN A 124 11.15 2.05 3.38
C ASN A 124 9.92 1.30 3.90
N TYR A 125 10.07 0.11 4.46
CA TYR A 125 9.00 -0.66 5.11
C TYR A 125 8.62 -0.13 6.50
N TYR A 126 9.05 1.08 6.85
CA TYR A 126 9.00 1.51 8.23
C TYR A 126 8.43 2.91 8.34
N ALA A 127 7.96 3.24 9.51
CA ALA A 127 7.40 4.55 9.83
C ALA A 127 8.31 5.74 9.50
N ALA A 128 9.57 5.50 9.18
CA ALA A 128 10.47 6.53 8.66
C ALA A 128 9.93 7.14 7.37
N ILE A 129 9.34 6.33 6.47
CA ILE A 129 8.74 6.86 5.24
C ILE A 129 7.56 7.80 5.51
N ASP A 130 6.85 7.59 6.62
CA ASP A 130 5.69 8.41 6.99
C ASP A 130 6.10 9.66 7.80
N PHE A 131 7.14 9.55 8.59
CA PHE A 131 7.41 10.55 9.63
C PHE A 131 8.77 11.25 9.53
N TRP A 132 9.85 10.55 9.17
CA TRP A 132 11.19 11.10 9.29
C TRP A 132 12.06 10.87 8.05
N ALA A 133 12.67 11.95 7.58
CA ALA A 133 13.83 11.93 6.70
C ALA A 133 14.82 13.02 7.16
N ASP A 134 16.10 12.70 7.22
CA ASP A 134 17.14 13.70 7.43
C ASP A 134 17.54 14.40 6.13
N LYS A 135 18.39 15.43 6.21
CA LYS A 135 18.82 16.18 5.04
C LYS A 135 19.58 15.33 4.01
N ALA A 136 20.31 14.32 4.43
CA ALA A 136 21.01 13.41 3.53
C ALA A 136 20.02 12.43 2.87
N GLY A 137 19.11 11.84 3.66
CA GLY A 137 18.06 10.96 3.17
C GLY A 137 17.07 11.65 2.23
N SER A 138 16.83 12.95 2.38
CA SER A 138 15.92 13.71 1.49
C SER A 138 16.37 13.77 0.02
N GLN A 139 17.58 13.36 -0.27
CA GLN A 139 18.09 13.30 -1.66
C GLN A 139 17.92 11.93 -2.31
N SER A 140 17.37 10.94 -1.59
CA SER A 140 17.25 9.58 -2.08
C SER A 140 16.07 9.39 -3.04
N ASP A 141 14.94 9.99 -2.73
CA ASP A 141 13.69 9.85 -3.49
C ASP A 141 12.69 10.98 -3.19
N ALA A 142 11.64 11.09 -4.00
CA ALA A 142 10.62 12.14 -3.89
C ALA A 142 9.87 12.11 -2.55
N ILE A 143 9.62 10.94 -1.98
CA ILE A 143 8.87 10.78 -0.73
C ILE A 143 9.73 11.27 0.44
N SER A 144 11.00 10.82 0.51
CA SER A 144 11.94 11.25 1.54
C SER A 144 12.15 12.76 1.51
N TYR A 145 12.22 13.35 0.30
CA TYR A 145 12.28 14.79 0.14
C TYR A 145 11.03 15.50 0.70
N ALA A 146 9.83 14.99 0.38
CA ALA A 146 8.58 15.56 0.86
C ALA A 146 8.45 15.47 2.40
N VAL A 147 8.85 14.34 3.00
CA VAL A 147 8.87 14.17 4.46
C VAL A 147 9.79 15.19 5.12
N TYR A 148 11.01 15.35 4.60
CA TYR A 148 11.98 16.33 5.11
C TYR A 148 11.46 17.76 4.98
N SER A 149 10.92 18.13 3.81
CA SER A 149 10.39 19.45 3.52
C SER A 149 9.19 19.78 4.40
N ARG A 150 8.25 18.84 4.53
CA ARG A 150 7.10 18.96 5.45
C ARG A 150 7.57 19.24 6.88
N ASN A 151 8.48 18.41 7.40
CA ASN A 151 8.94 18.53 8.77
C ASN A 151 9.66 19.86 8.99
N SER A 152 10.52 20.29 8.05
CA SER A 152 11.22 21.59 8.14
C SER A 152 10.25 22.77 8.15
N LYS A 153 9.20 22.73 7.28
CA LYS A 153 8.16 23.77 7.23
C LYS A 153 7.35 23.81 8.52
N ILE A 154 7.02 22.65 9.08
CA ILE A 154 6.32 22.53 10.36
C ILE A 154 7.16 23.10 11.50
N GLU A 155 8.45 22.76 11.60
CA GLU A 155 9.35 23.28 12.63
C GLU A 155 9.43 24.82 12.60
N GLU A 156 9.55 25.39 11.41
CA GLU A 156 9.59 26.85 11.21
C GLU A 156 8.25 27.51 11.53
N THR A 157 7.14 26.93 10.99
CA THR A 157 5.81 27.54 11.11
C THR A 157 5.29 27.51 12.54
N TYR A 158 5.51 26.43 13.28
CA TYR A 158 4.90 26.21 14.59
C TYR A 158 5.88 26.39 15.76
N ASN A 159 7.14 26.77 15.49
CA ASN A 159 8.20 26.90 16.48
C ASN A 159 8.36 25.63 17.33
N VAL A 160 8.42 24.49 16.67
CA VAL A 160 8.66 23.19 17.26
C VAL A 160 9.98 22.62 16.78
N ARG A 161 10.55 21.70 17.53
CA ARG A 161 11.65 20.84 17.10
C ARG A 161 11.19 19.42 17.14
N ILE A 162 11.09 18.79 15.97
CA ILE A 162 10.70 17.40 15.84
C ILE A 162 11.88 16.52 16.23
N LYS A 163 11.66 15.65 17.21
CA LYS A 163 12.65 14.68 17.67
C LYS A 163 12.11 13.26 17.55
N GLN A 164 12.77 12.45 16.72
CA GLN A 164 12.45 11.04 16.65
C GLN A 164 13.22 10.22 17.68
N GLU A 165 12.53 9.27 18.30
CA GLU A 165 13.11 8.14 19.01
C GLU A 165 12.86 6.89 18.16
N SER A 166 13.92 6.37 17.56
CA SER A 166 13.84 5.26 16.61
C SER A 166 14.05 3.92 17.30
N GLN A 167 13.17 2.97 17.05
CA GLN A 167 13.25 1.61 17.60
C GLN A 167 12.96 0.55 16.53
N ASN A 168 13.63 -0.59 16.64
CA ASN A 168 13.40 -1.75 15.79
C ASN A 168 12.87 -2.98 16.56
N GLN A 169 12.49 -2.80 17.82
CA GLN A 169 12.01 -3.84 18.73
C GLN A 169 10.49 -3.80 18.88
N ASP A 170 9.95 -4.59 19.77
CA ASP A 170 8.53 -4.55 20.15
C ASP A 170 8.17 -3.14 20.66
N MET A 171 7.40 -2.42 19.86
CA MET A 171 7.07 -1.03 20.11
C MET A 171 6.10 -0.86 21.28
N ALA A 172 5.20 -1.83 21.54
CA ALA A 172 4.34 -1.77 22.70
C ALA A 172 5.16 -1.88 24.00
N GLN A 173 6.17 -2.74 24.00
CA GLN A 173 7.10 -2.85 25.12
C GLN A 173 7.98 -1.61 25.27
N GLN A 174 8.43 -0.99 24.16
CA GLN A 174 9.15 0.27 24.22
C GLN A 174 8.30 1.39 24.81
N LEU A 175 7.06 1.55 24.37
CA LEU A 175 6.12 2.51 24.98
C LEU A 175 5.95 2.27 26.48
N LYS A 176 5.86 1.03 26.91
CA LYS A 176 5.79 0.68 28.34
C LYS A 176 7.07 1.10 29.09
N LEU A 177 8.25 0.93 28.51
CA LEU A 177 9.51 1.37 29.11
C LEU A 177 9.56 2.91 29.25
N PHE A 178 9.15 3.65 28.23
CA PHE A 178 9.03 5.12 28.31
C PHE A 178 8.08 5.53 29.46
N TYR A 179 6.91 4.86 29.54
CA TYR A 179 5.95 5.11 30.63
C TYR A 179 6.56 4.84 32.00
N MET A 180 7.21 3.69 32.20
CA MET A 180 7.82 3.31 33.48
C MET A 180 8.96 4.23 33.88
N ASN A 181 9.71 4.75 32.92
CA ASN A 181 10.79 5.72 33.16
C ASN A 181 10.29 7.15 33.33
N SER A 182 8.97 7.39 33.30
CA SER A 182 8.36 8.73 33.31
C SER A 182 8.84 9.63 32.18
N GLU A 183 9.32 9.05 31.08
CA GLU A 183 9.68 9.75 29.86
C GLU A 183 8.43 10.11 29.08
N LYS A 184 8.45 11.27 28.41
CA LYS A 184 7.29 11.80 27.68
C LYS A 184 7.46 11.65 26.19
N LEU A 185 6.35 11.35 25.51
CA LEU A 185 6.25 11.24 24.06
C LEU A 185 4.95 11.93 23.61
N ASP A 186 5.01 12.68 22.52
CA ASP A 186 3.84 13.39 21.99
C ASP A 186 3.15 12.60 20.88
N LEU A 187 3.87 11.70 20.21
CA LEU A 187 3.37 10.87 19.13
C LEU A 187 4.03 9.49 19.14
N THR A 188 3.32 8.50 18.63
CA THR A 188 3.93 7.24 18.21
C THR A 188 3.40 6.81 16.84
N VAL A 189 4.31 6.34 15.96
CA VAL A 189 4.00 5.75 14.66
C VAL A 189 4.54 4.33 14.69
N ILE A 190 3.64 3.38 14.93
CA ILE A 190 4.01 2.01 15.28
C ILE A 190 3.23 0.99 14.45
N LEU A 191 3.77 -0.21 14.33
CA LEU A 191 3.07 -1.32 13.69
C LEU A 191 1.65 -1.47 14.24
N ALA A 192 0.69 -1.70 13.36
CA ALA A 192 -0.71 -1.81 13.70
C ALA A 192 -0.98 -2.84 14.83
N ARG A 193 -0.42 -4.04 14.77
CA ARG A 193 -0.55 -5.04 15.84
C ARG A 193 0.11 -4.63 17.16
N ALA A 194 1.20 -3.86 17.11
CA ALA A 194 1.80 -3.29 18.31
C ALA A 194 0.94 -2.14 18.88
N ALA A 195 0.27 -1.36 18.02
CA ALA A 195 -0.71 -0.35 18.44
C ALA A 195 -1.89 -1.00 19.19
N ALA A 196 -2.45 -2.09 18.66
CA ALA A 196 -3.49 -2.87 19.31
C ALA A 196 -3.05 -3.40 20.69
N SER A 197 -1.83 -3.94 20.76
CA SER A 197 -1.23 -4.38 22.02
C SER A 197 -1.03 -3.21 23.02
N ALA A 198 -0.55 -2.08 22.57
CA ALA A 198 -0.35 -0.88 23.39
C ALA A 198 -1.68 -0.33 23.92
N ALA A 199 -2.74 -0.31 23.09
CA ALA A 199 -4.07 0.12 23.52
C ALA A 199 -4.61 -0.76 24.65
N THR A 200 -4.52 -2.10 24.53
CA THR A 200 -4.98 -3.02 25.58
C THR A 200 -4.15 -2.95 26.86
N GLN A 201 -2.97 -2.37 26.83
CA GLN A 201 -2.11 -2.11 27.98
C GLN A 201 -2.27 -0.68 28.53
N ASN A 202 -3.25 0.07 28.07
CA ASN A 202 -3.50 1.46 28.48
C ASN A 202 -2.29 2.41 28.27
N LEU A 203 -1.57 2.22 27.16
CA LEU A 203 -0.42 3.05 26.80
C LEU A 203 -0.76 4.17 25.82
N LEU A 204 -1.96 4.12 25.23
CA LEU A 204 -2.45 5.08 24.23
C LEU A 204 -3.66 5.85 24.76
N SER A 205 -3.79 7.07 24.31
CA SER A 205 -4.92 7.94 24.64
C SER A 205 -6.11 7.67 23.72
N ASN A 206 -7.33 7.82 24.23
CA ASN A 206 -8.55 7.75 23.42
C ASN A 206 -8.71 9.03 22.59
N LEU A 207 -8.52 8.94 21.30
CA LEU A 207 -8.56 10.07 20.36
C LEU A 207 -9.95 10.72 20.27
N LEU A 208 -11.04 9.96 20.51
CA LEU A 208 -12.41 10.49 20.50
C LEU A 208 -12.69 11.46 21.66
N THR A 209 -11.86 11.44 22.71
CA THR A 209 -12.01 12.36 23.86
C THR A 209 -11.14 13.59 23.76
N MET A 210 -10.40 13.74 22.67
CA MET A 210 -9.45 14.81 22.45
C MET A 210 -10.08 16.00 21.75
N SER A 211 -10.31 17.11 22.46
CA SER A 211 -11.08 18.24 21.97
C SER A 211 -10.37 19.12 20.93
N THR A 212 -9.05 19.04 20.85
CA THR A 212 -8.24 19.80 19.88
C THR A 212 -8.01 19.02 18.59
N LEU A 213 -8.23 17.69 18.62
CA LEU A 213 -8.05 16.83 17.46
C LEU A 213 -9.28 16.89 16.55
N ASP A 214 -9.11 17.40 15.33
CA ASP A 214 -10.18 17.44 14.32
C ASP A 214 -10.20 16.18 13.47
N LEU A 215 -10.89 15.16 13.95
CA LEU A 215 -11.03 13.88 13.25
C LEU A 215 -11.87 13.96 11.97
N SER A 216 -12.58 15.08 11.72
CA SER A 216 -13.35 15.30 10.50
C SER A 216 -12.51 15.81 9.34
N HIS A 217 -11.25 16.22 9.60
CA HIS A 217 -10.36 16.72 8.55
C HIS A 217 -10.12 15.66 7.47
N PRO A 218 -10.23 15.99 6.17
CA PRO A 218 -10.19 15.04 5.07
C PRO A 218 -8.85 14.31 4.90
N SER A 219 -7.78 14.79 5.53
CA SER A 219 -6.50 14.07 5.55
C SER A 219 -6.51 12.84 6.46
N TYR A 220 -7.50 12.69 7.35
CA TYR A 220 -7.70 11.45 8.07
C TYR A 220 -8.57 10.50 7.25
N ASP A 221 -8.19 9.25 7.16
CA ASP A 221 -9.01 8.23 6.51
C ASP A 221 -10.25 7.95 7.36
N GLN A 222 -11.41 8.37 6.89
CA GLN A 222 -12.68 8.25 7.60
C GLN A 222 -13.10 6.78 7.79
N ASN A 223 -12.67 5.87 6.90
CA ASN A 223 -12.86 4.44 7.11
C ASN A 223 -12.00 3.93 8.27
N SER A 224 -10.76 4.41 8.41
CA SER A 224 -9.92 4.05 9.55
C SER A 224 -10.54 4.49 10.88
N ILE A 225 -11.09 5.71 10.94
CA ILE A 225 -11.76 6.22 12.13
C ILE A 225 -12.96 5.36 12.48
N LYS A 226 -13.80 5.05 11.48
CA LYS A 226 -15.04 4.28 11.68
C LYS A 226 -14.78 2.81 12.03
N GLU A 227 -13.88 2.14 11.32
CA GLU A 227 -13.69 0.70 11.38
C GLU A 227 -12.67 0.27 12.47
N LEU A 228 -11.82 1.20 12.95
CA LEU A 228 -10.90 0.96 14.07
C LEU A 228 -11.45 1.42 15.42
N ALA A 229 -12.57 2.17 15.44
CA ALA A 229 -13.24 2.54 16.67
C ALA A 229 -13.96 1.33 17.31
N LEU A 230 -13.86 1.23 18.61
CA LEU A 230 -14.55 0.22 19.43
C LEU A 230 -15.44 0.93 20.45
N GLY A 231 -16.73 1.03 20.16
CA GLY A 231 -17.67 1.83 20.93
C GLY A 231 -17.29 3.32 20.88
N ASP A 232 -17.07 3.87 22.06
CA ASP A 232 -16.66 5.27 22.27
C ASP A 232 -15.13 5.46 22.32
N ARG A 233 -14.34 4.55 21.73
CA ARG A 233 -12.88 4.53 21.81
C ARG A 233 -12.21 4.37 20.46
N LEU A 234 -11.26 5.26 20.19
CA LEU A 234 -10.32 5.19 19.07
C LEU A 234 -8.92 5.47 19.60
N TYR A 235 -8.01 4.52 19.50
CA TYR A 235 -6.66 4.66 20.06
C TYR A 235 -5.58 4.95 19.01
N TYR A 236 -5.89 4.71 17.77
CA TYR A 236 -4.99 4.87 16.62
C TYR A 236 -5.82 5.06 15.35
N LEU A 237 -5.20 5.67 14.37
CA LEU A 237 -5.83 5.96 13.09
C LEU A 237 -4.80 6.00 11.95
N SER A 238 -5.30 6.14 10.74
CA SER A 238 -4.53 6.35 9.53
C SER A 238 -5.10 7.53 8.72
N GLY A 239 -4.37 7.93 7.70
CA GLY A 239 -4.75 9.01 6.78
C GLY A 239 -3.62 9.32 5.82
N ASP A 240 -3.65 10.47 5.18
CA ASP A 240 -2.65 10.89 4.20
C ASP A 240 -1.22 11.02 4.77
N MET A 241 -1.07 11.11 6.09
CA MET A 241 0.23 11.03 6.76
C MET A 241 0.82 9.62 6.79
N ASN A 242 0.08 8.58 6.39
CA ASN A 242 0.48 7.17 6.41
C ASN A 242 0.63 6.57 5.01
N VAL A 243 1.71 6.85 4.31
CA VAL A 243 2.06 6.17 3.05
C VAL A 243 2.15 4.66 3.25
N SER A 244 2.74 4.21 4.37
CA SER A 244 2.91 2.78 4.68
C SER A 244 1.60 2.01 4.82
N THR A 245 0.50 2.65 5.18
CA THR A 245 -0.82 2.02 5.22
C THR A 245 -1.38 1.78 3.83
N MET A 246 -1.21 2.73 2.92
CA MET A 246 -1.60 2.53 1.53
C MET A 246 -0.73 1.46 0.85
N GLU A 247 0.57 1.41 1.15
CA GLU A 247 1.52 0.45 0.57
C GLU A 247 1.17 -1.03 0.81
N VAL A 248 0.41 -1.35 1.85
CA VAL A 248 0.01 -2.73 2.13
C VAL A 248 -1.31 -3.15 1.47
N CYS A 249 -1.99 -2.27 0.75
CA CYS A 249 -3.04 -2.66 -0.16
C CYS A 249 -2.44 -3.46 -1.33
N GLY A 250 -3.15 -4.50 -1.75
CA GLY A 250 -2.68 -5.42 -2.79
C GLY A 250 -3.57 -5.40 -4.01
N PRO A 251 -3.48 -4.38 -4.86
CA PRO A 251 -4.23 -4.28 -6.10
C PRO A 251 -3.81 -5.36 -7.11
N THR A 252 -4.62 -5.53 -8.14
CA THR A 252 -4.26 -6.29 -9.33
C THR A 252 -3.52 -5.38 -10.31
N VAL A 253 -2.43 -5.87 -10.88
CA VAL A 253 -1.61 -5.17 -11.88
C VAL A 253 -1.81 -5.82 -13.24
N VAL A 254 -2.02 -5.01 -14.26
CA VAL A 254 -2.20 -5.45 -15.65
C VAL A 254 -1.01 -5.02 -16.51
N ASN A 255 -0.54 -5.91 -17.37
CA ASN A 255 0.37 -5.59 -18.45
C ASN A 255 -0.43 -4.98 -19.60
N LEU A 256 -0.37 -3.66 -19.77
CA LEU A 256 -1.16 -2.93 -20.76
C LEU A 256 -0.74 -3.24 -22.20
N GLU A 257 0.55 -3.52 -22.46
CA GLU A 257 0.98 -3.92 -23.81
C GLU A 257 0.38 -5.27 -24.19
N LEU A 258 0.40 -6.22 -23.26
CA LEU A 258 -0.19 -7.54 -23.50
C LEU A 258 -1.71 -7.43 -23.63
N TYR A 259 -2.38 -6.66 -22.76
CA TYR A 259 -3.81 -6.39 -22.86
C TYR A 259 -4.19 -5.81 -24.24
N ASN A 260 -3.47 -4.79 -24.68
CA ASN A 260 -3.71 -4.12 -25.96
C ASN A 260 -3.51 -5.04 -27.16
N ASN A 261 -2.62 -6.03 -27.08
CA ASN A 261 -2.41 -7.01 -28.13
C ASN A 261 -3.57 -8.00 -28.28
N TYR A 262 -4.43 -8.14 -27.27
CA TYR A 262 -5.56 -9.08 -27.24
C TYR A 262 -6.94 -8.39 -27.15
N ILE A 263 -7.02 -7.07 -27.38
CA ILE A 263 -8.31 -6.32 -27.29
C ILE A 263 -9.39 -6.96 -28.16
N GLU A 264 -9.09 -7.27 -29.42
CA GLU A 264 -10.06 -7.89 -30.35
C GLU A 264 -10.56 -9.22 -29.79
N THR A 265 -9.67 -10.06 -29.26
CA THR A 265 -10.01 -11.33 -28.62
C THR A 265 -10.91 -11.12 -27.40
N PHE A 266 -10.61 -10.13 -26.53
CA PHE A 266 -11.43 -9.87 -25.36
C PHE A 266 -12.82 -9.33 -25.71
N VAL A 267 -12.90 -8.41 -26.68
CA VAL A 267 -14.20 -7.90 -27.16
C VAL A 267 -15.04 -9.03 -27.75
N GLU A 268 -14.46 -9.92 -28.57
CA GLU A 268 -15.17 -11.10 -29.12
C GLU A 268 -15.61 -12.09 -28.03
N LEU A 269 -14.75 -12.32 -27.03
CA LEU A 269 -15.02 -13.23 -25.90
C LEU A 269 -16.26 -12.82 -25.11
N PHE A 270 -16.51 -11.52 -24.98
CA PHE A 270 -17.63 -10.95 -24.23
C PHE A 270 -18.70 -10.32 -25.16
N ASP A 271 -19.16 -11.11 -26.15
CA ASP A 271 -20.30 -10.78 -27.03
C ASP A 271 -20.17 -9.46 -27.82
N ASN A 272 -18.95 -9.05 -28.13
CA ASN A 272 -18.62 -7.80 -28.81
C ASN A 272 -18.99 -6.53 -27.99
N ASP A 273 -18.98 -6.62 -26.67
CA ASP A 273 -19.16 -5.46 -25.81
C ASP A 273 -17.91 -4.56 -25.86
N PRO A 274 -18.02 -3.31 -26.34
CA PRO A 274 -16.87 -2.40 -26.47
C PRO A 274 -16.24 -2.01 -25.12
N THR A 275 -16.94 -2.22 -24.00
CA THR A 275 -16.39 -1.96 -22.66
C THR A 275 -15.10 -2.76 -22.42
N TYR A 276 -14.99 -3.94 -23.05
CA TYR A 276 -13.82 -4.82 -22.91
C TYR A 276 -12.62 -4.41 -23.77
N ALA A 277 -12.73 -3.34 -24.56
CA ALA A 277 -11.61 -2.76 -25.27
C ALA A 277 -10.68 -1.93 -24.37
N ASP A 278 -11.17 -1.52 -23.19
CA ASP A 278 -10.41 -0.74 -22.22
C ASP A 278 -10.61 -1.27 -20.80
N ILE A 279 -9.52 -1.70 -20.17
CA ILE A 279 -9.56 -2.32 -18.83
C ILE A 279 -10.10 -1.37 -17.77
N TYR A 280 -9.88 -0.07 -17.90
CA TYR A 280 -10.41 0.90 -16.94
C TYR A 280 -11.91 1.12 -17.10
N SER A 281 -12.44 0.99 -18.32
CA SER A 281 -13.88 0.99 -18.57
C SER A 281 -14.57 -0.19 -17.87
N LEU A 282 -13.94 -1.37 -17.82
CA LEU A 282 -14.44 -2.50 -17.02
C LEU A 282 -14.51 -2.17 -15.54
N VAL A 283 -13.47 -1.54 -15.00
CA VAL A 283 -13.42 -1.10 -13.60
C VAL A 283 -14.53 -0.09 -13.32
N LEU A 284 -14.63 0.96 -14.13
CA LEU A 284 -15.58 2.06 -13.91
C LEU A 284 -17.03 1.61 -14.08
N SER A 285 -17.32 0.68 -15.00
CA SER A 285 -18.64 0.08 -15.20
C SER A 285 -18.96 -1.04 -14.20
N LYS A 286 -18.03 -1.38 -13.30
CA LYS A 286 -18.14 -2.49 -12.32
C LYS A 286 -18.36 -3.87 -12.95
N LYS A 287 -17.82 -4.07 -14.13
CA LYS A 287 -17.75 -5.37 -14.82
C LYS A 287 -16.43 -6.11 -14.58
N TRP A 288 -15.50 -5.50 -13.86
CA TRP A 288 -14.23 -6.12 -13.49
C TRP A 288 -14.45 -7.14 -12.37
N THR A 289 -14.74 -8.39 -12.76
CA THR A 289 -15.00 -9.50 -11.84
C THR A 289 -13.90 -10.56 -11.92
N ILE A 290 -13.87 -11.45 -10.92
CA ILE A 290 -12.95 -12.60 -10.89
C ILE A 290 -13.20 -13.49 -12.13
N ASP A 291 -14.46 -13.70 -12.50
CA ASP A 291 -14.80 -14.48 -13.70
C ASP A 291 -14.29 -13.81 -14.97
N THR A 292 -14.54 -12.52 -15.14
CA THR A 292 -14.01 -11.74 -16.29
C THR A 292 -12.48 -11.87 -16.37
N MET A 293 -11.77 -11.69 -15.25
CA MET A 293 -10.32 -11.84 -15.21
C MET A 293 -9.86 -13.23 -15.65
N LEU A 294 -10.52 -14.30 -15.15
CA LEU A 294 -10.14 -15.68 -15.45
C LEU A 294 -10.44 -16.06 -16.91
N GLU A 295 -11.55 -15.60 -17.47
CA GLU A 295 -11.87 -15.81 -18.88
C GLU A 295 -10.85 -15.15 -19.80
N MET A 296 -10.43 -13.92 -19.50
CA MET A 296 -9.32 -13.24 -20.20
C MET A 296 -8.02 -14.01 -20.06
N CYS A 297 -7.70 -14.50 -18.87
CA CYS A 297 -6.50 -15.31 -18.63
C CYS A 297 -6.48 -16.57 -19.49
N ASN A 298 -7.60 -17.28 -19.58
CA ASN A 298 -7.72 -18.50 -20.39
C ASN A 298 -7.56 -18.21 -21.89
N ALA A 299 -8.04 -17.07 -22.36
CA ALA A 299 -7.97 -16.69 -23.77
C ALA A 299 -6.55 -16.41 -24.28
N ILE A 300 -5.60 -16.07 -23.39
CA ILE A 300 -4.23 -15.70 -23.79
C ILE A 300 -3.16 -16.68 -23.31
N ASN A 301 -3.54 -17.76 -22.68
CA ASN A 301 -2.60 -18.74 -22.15
C ASN A 301 -1.86 -19.46 -23.28
N VAL A 302 -0.54 -19.31 -23.38
CA VAL A 302 0.31 -19.91 -24.41
C VAL A 302 1.40 -20.76 -23.74
N ASP A 303 1.37 -22.06 -24.04
CA ASP A 303 2.42 -23.02 -23.73
C ASP A 303 3.18 -23.34 -25.02
N VAL A 304 4.48 -23.05 -25.07
CA VAL A 304 5.28 -23.22 -26.30
C VAL A 304 5.76 -24.62 -26.54
N ASP A 305 5.82 -25.49 -25.54
CA ASP A 305 6.44 -26.81 -25.73
C ASP A 305 5.55 -28.01 -25.39
N ASP A 306 4.41 -27.81 -24.73
CA ASP A 306 3.41 -28.85 -24.35
C ASP A 306 4.07 -30.16 -23.82
N SER A 307 5.35 -30.08 -23.43
CA SER A 307 6.16 -31.26 -23.18
C SER A 307 6.13 -31.72 -21.74
N ASP A 308 5.82 -30.81 -20.82
CA ASP A 308 5.83 -31.12 -19.39
C ASP A 308 4.44 -31.21 -18.75
N GLY A 309 3.37 -30.95 -19.53
CA GLY A 309 2.00 -30.94 -19.05
C GLY A 309 1.72 -29.89 -18.00
N LYS A 310 2.63 -28.94 -17.86
CA LYS A 310 2.59 -27.79 -16.95
C LYS A 310 2.91 -26.56 -17.78
N ALA A 311 1.96 -26.13 -18.55
CA ALA A 311 2.06 -24.78 -19.05
C ALA A 311 2.50 -23.94 -17.89
N LEU A 312 3.38 -23.05 -18.01
CA LEU A 312 3.32 -21.91 -17.16
C LEU A 312 4.61 -21.50 -16.50
N GLY A 313 5.33 -20.75 -17.27
CA GLY A 313 6.43 -19.94 -16.79
C GLY A 313 7.75 -20.69 -16.65
N SER A 314 7.78 -22.00 -16.94
CA SER A 314 9.04 -22.76 -16.93
C SER A 314 9.87 -22.47 -18.19
N GLN A 315 9.25 -22.13 -19.30
CA GLN A 315 9.92 -21.85 -20.56
C GLN A 315 9.92 -20.33 -20.91
N PRO A 316 10.96 -19.83 -21.55
CA PRO A 316 11.05 -18.39 -21.88
C PRO A 316 9.98 -17.87 -22.86
N GLY A 317 9.25 -18.74 -23.54
CA GLY A 317 8.21 -18.37 -24.51
C GLY A 317 6.79 -18.46 -23.97
N ASP A 318 6.57 -19.03 -22.79
CA ASP A 318 5.25 -19.17 -22.20
C ASP A 318 4.64 -17.82 -21.86
N VAL A 319 3.35 -17.65 -22.15
CA VAL A 319 2.55 -16.49 -21.77
C VAL A 319 1.45 -16.91 -20.82
N LEU A 320 1.39 -16.27 -19.70
CA LEU A 320 0.49 -16.56 -18.59
C LEU A 320 -0.66 -15.56 -18.53
N GLY A 321 -1.86 -16.04 -18.26
CA GLY A 321 -2.98 -15.17 -17.94
C GLY A 321 -2.79 -14.48 -16.59
N TYR A 322 -2.45 -15.25 -15.55
CA TYR A 322 -2.35 -14.73 -14.19
C TYR A 322 -1.20 -15.38 -13.40
N PHE A 323 -0.52 -14.56 -12.63
CA PHE A 323 0.51 -15.00 -11.72
C PHE A 323 0.38 -14.29 -10.38
N ALA A 324 0.25 -15.05 -9.29
CA ALA A 324 0.23 -14.50 -7.95
C ALA A 324 0.90 -15.44 -6.95
N TYR A 325 1.18 -14.93 -5.75
CA TYR A 325 1.65 -15.77 -4.64
C TYR A 325 0.52 -16.10 -3.66
N THR A 326 0.73 -17.10 -2.81
CA THR A 326 -0.32 -17.67 -1.95
C THR A 326 -0.90 -16.72 -0.89
N GLY A 327 -0.33 -15.55 -0.67
CA GLY A 327 -0.81 -14.55 0.28
C GLY A 327 -1.88 -13.60 -0.28
N MET A 328 -2.24 -13.70 -1.57
CA MET A 328 -3.10 -12.71 -2.21
C MET A 328 -4.61 -12.95 -2.03
N GLY A 329 -5.03 -14.14 -1.65
CA GLY A 329 -6.47 -14.47 -1.50
C GLY A 329 -7.24 -13.57 -0.54
N VAL A 330 -6.57 -12.97 0.44
CA VAL A 330 -7.17 -12.00 1.36
C VAL A 330 -7.71 -10.78 0.64
N TYR A 331 -7.02 -10.31 -0.40
CA TYR A 331 -7.43 -9.13 -1.16
C TYR A 331 -8.70 -9.41 -1.98
N TYR A 332 -8.84 -10.61 -2.53
CA TYR A 332 -10.05 -11.05 -3.23
C TYR A 332 -11.24 -11.20 -2.29
N PHE A 333 -11.02 -11.76 -1.10
CA PHE A 333 -12.07 -11.91 -0.09
C PHE A 333 -12.63 -10.54 0.34
N TYR A 334 -11.77 -9.64 0.78
CA TYR A 334 -12.18 -8.31 1.20
C TYR A 334 -12.59 -7.44 0.00
N GLY A 335 -11.93 -7.58 -1.14
CA GLY A 335 -12.26 -6.90 -2.40
C GLY A 335 -13.70 -7.17 -2.82
N SER A 336 -14.17 -8.41 -2.61
CA SER A 336 -15.56 -8.84 -2.84
C SER A 336 -16.52 -8.51 -1.69
N GLY A 337 -16.12 -7.68 -0.73
CA GLY A 337 -16.96 -7.25 0.38
C GLY A 337 -16.98 -8.18 1.60
N GLY A 338 -16.16 -9.24 1.60
CA GLY A 338 -16.01 -10.13 2.75
C GLY A 338 -15.54 -9.41 4.00
N ARG A 339 -15.90 -9.92 5.18
CA ARG A 339 -15.49 -9.42 6.50
C ARG A 339 -15.34 -10.59 7.48
N LEU A 340 -14.37 -10.45 8.38
CA LEU A 340 -14.26 -11.33 9.54
C LEU A 340 -15.01 -10.76 10.74
N THR A 341 -14.95 -9.42 10.89
CA THR A 341 -15.67 -8.68 11.92
C THR A 341 -16.44 -7.51 11.34
N GLU A 342 -17.50 -7.12 12.01
CA GLU A 342 -18.24 -5.88 11.79
C GLU A 342 -18.47 -5.19 13.14
N ILE A 343 -18.75 -3.90 13.11
CA ILE A 343 -19.19 -3.16 14.28
C ILE A 343 -20.72 -3.15 14.25
N ASP A 344 -21.35 -3.61 15.33
CA ASP A 344 -22.81 -3.66 15.45
C ASP A 344 -23.44 -2.28 15.76
N VAL A 345 -24.74 -2.25 15.94
CA VAL A 345 -25.50 -1.02 16.21
C VAL A 345 -25.17 -0.36 17.54
N ASP A 346 -24.59 -1.12 18.47
CA ASP A 346 -24.17 -0.64 19.79
C ASP A 346 -22.68 -0.22 19.79
N GLY A 347 -22.02 -0.27 18.62
CA GLY A 347 -20.61 0.03 18.46
C GLY A 347 -19.67 -1.10 18.93
N GLU A 348 -20.19 -2.30 19.12
CA GLU A 348 -19.41 -3.45 19.58
C GLU A 348 -18.96 -4.33 18.41
N PRO A 349 -17.73 -4.87 18.44
CA PRO A 349 -17.26 -5.77 17.41
C PRO A 349 -17.93 -7.15 17.54
N ILE A 350 -18.41 -7.65 16.42
CA ILE A 350 -19.00 -8.99 16.30
C ILE A 350 -18.33 -9.79 15.19
N LEU A 351 -18.24 -11.10 15.35
CA LEU A 351 -17.79 -12.01 14.31
C LEU A 351 -18.91 -12.22 13.28
N VAL A 352 -18.57 -12.09 12.00
CA VAL A 352 -19.56 -12.21 10.91
C VAL A 352 -19.14 -13.19 9.82
N ILE A 353 -18.10 -13.96 10.01
CA ILE A 353 -17.54 -14.87 9.01
C ILE A 353 -18.57 -15.83 8.42
N GLU A 354 -19.57 -16.26 9.20
CA GLU A 354 -20.62 -17.16 8.73
C GLU A 354 -21.52 -16.54 7.65
N LYS A 355 -21.63 -15.22 7.59
CA LYS A 355 -22.37 -14.51 6.55
C LYS A 355 -21.75 -14.70 5.16
N TYR A 356 -20.47 -15.05 5.09
CA TYR A 356 -19.66 -15.09 3.87
C TYR A 356 -19.33 -16.53 3.43
N SER A 357 -20.02 -17.55 3.93
CA SER A 357 -19.79 -18.95 3.53
C SER A 357 -19.79 -19.13 2.02
N ASN A 358 -20.76 -18.55 1.32
CA ASN A 358 -20.86 -18.62 -0.15
C ASN A 358 -19.65 -17.98 -0.86
N LEU A 359 -19.11 -16.89 -0.31
CA LEU A 359 -17.91 -16.26 -0.84
C LEU A 359 -16.67 -17.14 -0.66
N PHE A 360 -16.55 -17.84 0.47
CA PHE A 360 -15.47 -18.81 0.66
C PHE A 360 -15.59 -20.00 -0.33
N ASP A 361 -16.80 -20.49 -0.57
CA ASP A 361 -17.04 -21.56 -1.55
C ASP A 361 -16.74 -21.09 -2.98
N PHE A 362 -17.17 -19.88 -3.34
CA PHE A 362 -16.86 -19.27 -4.63
C PHE A 362 -15.33 -19.12 -4.83
N LEU A 363 -14.61 -18.56 -3.85
CA LEU A 363 -13.16 -18.41 -3.95
C LEU A 363 -12.44 -19.76 -4.03
N PHE A 364 -12.94 -20.79 -3.33
CA PHE A 364 -12.40 -22.13 -3.42
C PHE A 364 -12.54 -22.68 -4.85
N ASP A 365 -13.71 -22.57 -5.46
CA ASP A 365 -13.94 -23.03 -6.82
C ASP A 365 -13.05 -22.27 -7.82
N LYS A 366 -12.97 -20.94 -7.71
CA LYS A 366 -12.18 -20.11 -8.62
C LYS A 366 -10.67 -20.36 -8.49
N PHE A 367 -10.14 -20.41 -7.28
CA PHE A 367 -8.72 -20.69 -7.09
C PHE A 367 -8.33 -22.12 -7.49
N ASN A 368 -9.21 -23.10 -7.33
CA ASN A 368 -8.98 -24.45 -7.85
C ASN A 368 -8.99 -24.48 -9.38
N THR A 369 -9.92 -23.78 -10.02
CA THR A 369 -9.98 -23.67 -11.48
C THR A 369 -8.71 -23.02 -12.01
N VAL A 370 -8.31 -21.90 -11.44
CA VAL A 370 -7.08 -21.18 -11.80
C VAL A 370 -5.84 -22.06 -11.70
N THR A 371 -5.72 -22.88 -10.65
CA THR A 371 -4.58 -23.78 -10.46
C THR A 371 -4.67 -25.06 -11.28
N GLY A 372 -5.88 -25.47 -11.70
CA GLY A 372 -6.14 -26.68 -12.45
C GLY A 372 -6.03 -26.54 -13.97
N ASP A 373 -6.42 -25.37 -14.48
CA ASP A 373 -6.57 -25.14 -15.93
C ASP A 373 -5.36 -24.49 -16.60
N ASN A 374 -4.22 -24.40 -15.90
CA ASN A 374 -2.99 -23.82 -16.42
C ASN A 374 -3.05 -22.31 -16.80
N ALA A 375 -4.15 -21.61 -16.49
CA ALA A 375 -4.28 -20.17 -16.76
C ALA A 375 -3.54 -19.29 -15.75
N ALA A 376 -3.16 -19.86 -14.62
CA ALA A 376 -2.46 -19.18 -13.57
C ALA A 376 -1.48 -20.09 -12.83
N TRP A 377 -0.43 -19.49 -12.33
CA TRP A 377 0.54 -20.14 -11.47
C TRP A 377 0.53 -19.51 -10.07
N LEU A 378 0.30 -20.34 -9.06
CA LEU A 378 0.36 -19.97 -7.65
C LEU A 378 1.54 -20.71 -7.01
N PRO A 379 2.76 -20.14 -6.98
CA PRO A 379 3.88 -20.79 -6.33
C PRO A 379 3.62 -20.91 -4.82
N THR A 380 3.92 -22.07 -4.27
CA THR A 380 3.87 -22.27 -2.83
C THR A 380 5.05 -21.56 -2.16
N GLY A 381 4.72 -20.48 -1.45
CA GLY A 381 5.69 -19.74 -0.64
C GLY A 381 6.20 -18.44 -1.28
N TYR A 382 6.89 -17.67 -0.45
CA TYR A 382 7.46 -16.39 -0.79
C TYR A 382 8.81 -16.58 -1.48
N SER A 383 8.89 -16.44 -2.81
CA SER A 383 10.15 -16.47 -3.54
C SER A 383 10.50 -15.08 -4.09
N ASN A 384 11.80 -14.77 -4.17
CA ASN A 384 12.25 -13.51 -4.78
C ASN A 384 11.98 -13.47 -6.29
N ASP A 385 11.74 -14.65 -6.90
CA ASP A 385 11.48 -14.78 -8.33
C ASP A 385 10.00 -14.58 -8.70
N ARG A 386 9.13 -14.37 -7.71
CA ARG A 386 7.67 -14.25 -7.90
C ARG A 386 7.25 -13.16 -8.89
N TRP A 387 8.05 -12.12 -9.04
CA TRP A 387 7.77 -11.04 -9.98
C TRP A 387 8.47 -11.18 -11.34
N SER A 388 9.43 -12.10 -11.46
CA SER A 388 10.26 -12.23 -12.65
C SER A 388 9.46 -12.50 -13.92
N ILE A 389 8.40 -13.29 -13.83
CA ILE A 389 7.54 -13.62 -14.97
C ILE A 389 6.78 -12.38 -15.43
N PHE A 390 6.13 -11.67 -14.50
CA PHE A 390 5.43 -10.44 -14.84
C PHE A 390 6.40 -9.37 -15.36
N SER A 391 7.51 -9.14 -14.68
CA SER A 391 8.54 -8.18 -15.10
C SER A 391 9.20 -8.52 -16.44
N SER A 392 9.11 -9.79 -16.90
CA SER A 392 9.57 -10.19 -18.23
C SER A 392 8.53 -9.93 -19.35
N GLY A 393 7.35 -9.37 -19.02
CA GLY A 393 6.28 -9.09 -19.98
C GLY A 393 5.45 -10.32 -20.38
N ARG A 394 5.63 -11.47 -19.71
CA ARG A 394 5.01 -12.75 -20.07
C ARG A 394 3.76 -13.10 -19.27
N CYS A 395 3.18 -12.13 -18.56
CA CYS A 395 1.97 -12.35 -17.78
C CYS A 395 1.01 -11.18 -17.95
N LEU A 396 -0.29 -11.48 -18.12
CA LEU A 396 -1.31 -10.44 -18.29
C LEU A 396 -1.62 -9.76 -16.98
N PHE A 397 -1.96 -10.53 -15.94
CA PHE A 397 -2.31 -10.01 -14.63
C PHE A 397 -1.41 -10.59 -13.54
N THR A 398 -1.14 -9.78 -12.54
CA THR A 398 -0.51 -10.22 -11.30
C THR A 398 -1.04 -9.40 -10.13
N ASP A 399 -0.94 -9.94 -8.91
CA ASP A 399 -1.22 -9.17 -7.71
C ASP A 399 0.07 -8.78 -7.03
N MET A 400 0.18 -7.52 -6.68
CA MET A 400 1.30 -6.95 -5.94
C MET A 400 0.77 -6.00 -4.88
N THR A 401 1.44 -5.90 -3.75
CA THR A 401 1.19 -4.75 -2.87
C THR A 401 1.67 -3.47 -3.56
N LEU A 402 1.09 -2.33 -3.23
CA LEU A 402 1.58 -1.04 -3.75
C LEU A 402 3.06 -0.81 -3.40
N TYR A 403 3.53 -1.37 -2.28
CA TYR A 403 4.94 -1.41 -1.95
C TYR A 403 5.77 -2.19 -2.99
N ASP A 404 5.33 -3.41 -3.35
CA ASP A 404 6.05 -4.24 -4.33
C ASP A 404 6.05 -3.56 -5.71
N ILE A 405 4.94 -2.92 -6.12
CA ILE A 405 4.87 -2.15 -7.36
C ILE A 405 5.94 -1.05 -7.36
N ARG A 406 6.03 -0.26 -6.29
CA ARG A 406 7.03 0.79 -6.16
C ARG A 406 8.46 0.25 -6.18
N LYS A 407 8.71 -0.91 -5.60
CA LYS A 407 10.06 -1.49 -5.50
C LYS A 407 10.48 -2.31 -6.71
N VAL A 408 9.53 -2.94 -7.40
CA VAL A 408 9.83 -3.89 -8.47
C VAL A 408 9.57 -3.30 -9.85
N LEU A 409 8.44 -2.61 -10.03
CA LEU A 409 8.02 -2.13 -11.34
C LEU A 409 8.45 -0.70 -11.62
N TYR A 410 8.47 0.17 -10.61
CA TYR A 410 8.79 1.58 -10.79
C TYR A 410 10.14 1.83 -11.48
N GLU A 411 11.17 1.08 -11.09
CA GLU A 411 12.53 1.26 -11.62
C GLU A 411 12.87 0.34 -12.79
N SER A 412 12.11 -0.73 -13.03
CA SER A 412 12.56 -1.83 -13.89
C SER A 412 11.54 -2.39 -14.86
N SER A 413 10.30 -1.89 -14.92
CA SER A 413 9.32 -2.41 -15.87
C SER A 413 9.69 -2.01 -17.30
N PRO A 414 9.88 -2.98 -18.22
CA PRO A 414 10.16 -2.70 -19.62
C PRO A 414 8.90 -2.38 -20.45
N PHE A 415 7.72 -2.42 -19.85
CA PHE A 415 6.41 -2.22 -20.50
C PHE A 415 5.51 -1.33 -19.62
N GLN A 416 4.48 -0.78 -20.24
CA GLN A 416 3.43 -0.05 -19.52
C GLN A 416 2.53 -1.01 -18.75
N TYR A 417 2.22 -0.66 -17.52
CA TYR A 417 1.32 -1.43 -16.66
C TYR A 417 0.25 -0.53 -16.04
N GLY A 418 -0.90 -1.13 -15.71
CA GLY A 418 -1.99 -0.49 -15.00
C GLY A 418 -2.15 -1.03 -13.60
N ILE A 419 -2.62 -0.20 -12.67
CA ILE A 419 -2.97 -0.59 -11.30
C ILE A 419 -4.49 -0.56 -11.20
N LEU A 420 -5.10 -1.69 -10.84
CA LEU A 420 -6.54 -1.90 -10.81
C LEU A 420 -6.97 -2.30 -9.39
N PRO A 421 -8.17 -1.92 -8.92
CA PRO A 421 -8.71 -2.57 -7.74
C PRO A 421 -8.82 -4.08 -7.98
N ASN A 422 -8.78 -4.88 -6.91
CA ASN A 422 -8.99 -6.32 -7.08
C ASN A 422 -10.35 -6.60 -7.71
N PRO A 423 -10.47 -7.59 -8.60
CA PRO A 423 -11.74 -7.95 -9.19
C PRO A 423 -12.70 -8.48 -8.11
N VAL A 424 -13.98 -8.25 -8.29
CA VAL A 424 -15.04 -8.63 -7.36
C VAL A 424 -15.72 -9.93 -7.78
N TRP A 425 -16.52 -10.55 -6.90
CA TRP A 425 -17.20 -11.81 -7.19
C TRP A 425 -18.44 -11.67 -8.11
N GLU A 426 -19.09 -10.49 -8.12
CA GLU A 426 -20.29 -10.20 -8.92
C GLU A 426 -20.23 -8.80 -9.51
N GLU A 427 -20.72 -8.64 -10.74
CA GLU A 427 -20.87 -7.34 -11.37
C GLU A 427 -21.70 -6.36 -10.52
N GLY A 428 -21.39 -5.09 -10.60
CA GLY A 428 -22.06 -4.04 -9.83
C GLY A 428 -21.62 -3.95 -8.38
N THR A 429 -20.80 -4.88 -7.86
CA THR A 429 -20.24 -4.82 -6.50
C THR A 429 -19.28 -3.64 -6.39
N ASN A 430 -19.32 -2.91 -5.27
CA ASN A 430 -18.35 -1.86 -4.97
C ASN A 430 -17.01 -2.46 -4.57
N TYR A 431 -15.94 -2.02 -5.20
CA TYR A 431 -14.58 -2.42 -4.86
C TYR A 431 -14.21 -2.08 -3.42
N LYS A 432 -13.38 -2.92 -2.82
CA LYS A 432 -12.80 -2.71 -1.50
C LYS A 432 -11.32 -3.06 -1.52
N SER A 433 -10.52 -2.26 -0.84
CA SER A 433 -9.07 -2.44 -0.76
C SER A 433 -8.67 -2.66 0.69
N VAL A 434 -8.42 -3.91 1.06
CA VAL A 434 -8.08 -4.22 2.46
C VAL A 434 -6.69 -3.70 2.84
N VAL A 435 -6.62 -3.06 3.98
CA VAL A 435 -5.36 -2.75 4.66
C VAL A 435 -4.86 -4.00 5.39
N ASN A 436 -3.78 -4.55 4.90
CA ASN A 436 -3.20 -5.77 5.45
C ASN A 436 -2.36 -5.46 6.70
N PHE A 437 -2.88 -5.79 7.89
CA PHE A 437 -2.23 -5.53 9.18
C PHE A 437 -1.13 -6.53 9.57
N THR A 438 -0.44 -7.13 8.62
CA THR A 438 0.57 -8.14 8.96
C THR A 438 1.84 -7.55 9.57
N ASN A 439 2.71 -6.97 8.77
CA ASN A 439 4.05 -6.66 9.26
C ASN A 439 4.60 -5.28 8.86
N CYS A 440 3.89 -4.55 8.04
CA CYS A 440 4.48 -3.42 7.34
C CYS A 440 3.76 -2.09 7.54
N ASN A 441 2.46 -2.11 7.83
CA ASN A 441 1.71 -0.89 8.00
C ASN A 441 1.81 -0.35 9.42
N HIS A 442 1.77 0.96 9.53
CA HIS A 442 1.85 1.69 10.78
C HIS A 442 0.57 2.47 11.01
N LEU A 443 0.28 2.70 12.28
CA LEU A 443 -0.81 3.56 12.72
C LEU A 443 -0.25 4.69 13.58
N TRP A 444 -0.89 5.83 13.51
CA TRP A 444 -0.57 7.00 14.30
C TRP A 444 -1.41 7.01 15.56
N ALA A 445 -0.76 7.27 16.69
CA ALA A 445 -1.41 7.28 17.99
C ALA A 445 -0.75 8.30 18.93
N ILE A 446 -1.51 8.83 19.88
CA ILE A 446 -1.01 9.69 20.94
C ILE A 446 -0.83 8.85 22.19
N PRO A 447 0.40 8.70 22.72
CA PRO A 447 0.64 8.03 24.00
C PRO A 447 -0.08 8.74 25.14
N ASN A 448 -0.47 7.99 26.18
CA ASN A 448 -1.09 8.59 27.37
C ASN A 448 -0.10 9.32 28.29
N MET A 449 1.17 9.40 27.90
CA MET A 449 2.28 10.01 28.60
C MET A 449 2.83 11.24 27.90
N THR A 450 1.99 12.03 27.24
CA THR A 450 2.43 13.26 26.56
C THR A 450 3.00 14.30 27.52
N ASN A 451 3.87 15.17 27.01
CA ASN A 451 4.34 16.34 27.76
C ASN A 451 3.23 17.40 27.87
N ASP A 452 2.59 17.65 26.72
CA ASP A 452 1.45 18.55 26.58
C ASP A 452 0.42 17.91 25.63
N SER A 453 -0.75 17.57 26.16
CA SER A 453 -1.78 16.88 25.40
C SER A 453 -2.41 17.77 24.34
N GLU A 454 -2.55 19.07 24.57
CA GLU A 454 -3.12 19.98 23.58
C GLU A 454 -2.15 20.17 22.40
N VAL A 455 -0.86 20.33 22.69
CA VAL A 455 0.17 20.41 21.65
C VAL A 455 0.26 19.11 20.85
N ALA A 456 0.20 17.95 21.52
CA ALA A 456 0.24 16.66 20.84
C ALA A 456 -0.91 16.48 19.84
N GLN A 457 -2.13 16.85 20.24
CA GLN A 457 -3.33 16.83 19.39
C GLN A 457 -3.23 17.82 18.24
N TYR A 458 -2.85 19.06 18.54
CA TYR A 458 -2.74 20.10 17.51
C TYR A 458 -1.72 19.72 16.44
N MET A 459 -0.56 19.25 16.85
CA MET A 459 0.51 18.84 15.93
C MET A 459 0.11 17.61 15.10
N MET A 460 -0.72 16.72 15.62
CA MET A 460 -1.25 15.60 14.83
C MET A 460 -2.14 16.11 13.68
N ASN A 461 -3.01 17.12 13.91
CA ASN A 461 -3.73 17.81 12.85
C ASN A 461 -2.80 18.47 11.84
N VAL A 462 -1.73 19.12 12.32
CA VAL A 462 -0.73 19.76 11.47
C VAL A 462 -0.06 18.74 10.55
N PHE A 463 0.43 17.62 11.10
CA PHE A 463 1.02 16.56 10.27
C PHE A 463 0.04 15.99 9.25
N ALA A 464 -1.21 15.76 9.64
CA ALA A 464 -2.25 15.28 8.75
C ALA A 464 -2.50 16.28 7.61
N ALA A 465 -2.74 17.55 7.92
CA ALA A 465 -3.01 18.58 6.92
C ALA A 465 -1.84 18.79 5.93
N TYR A 466 -0.60 18.88 6.42
CA TYR A 466 0.59 19.00 5.57
C TYR A 466 0.92 17.73 4.77
N SER A 467 0.23 16.65 5.01
CA SER A 467 0.38 15.39 4.26
C SER A 467 -0.76 15.16 3.26
N ASN A 468 -1.75 16.05 3.19
CA ASN A 468 -2.92 15.89 2.34
C ASN A 468 -2.54 15.65 0.89
N VAL A 469 -3.18 14.68 0.23
CA VAL A 469 -2.87 14.27 -1.15
C VAL A 469 -2.97 15.41 -2.16
N ASN A 470 -3.84 16.40 -1.92
CA ASN A 470 -4.06 17.53 -2.82
C ASN A 470 -3.01 18.64 -2.69
N TYR A 471 -2.12 18.57 -1.68
CA TYR A 471 -0.97 19.47 -1.59
C TYR A 471 0.22 18.94 -2.37
N THR A 472 0.64 19.65 -3.41
CA THR A 472 1.72 19.23 -4.33
C THR A 472 3.09 19.03 -3.66
N GLU A 473 3.31 19.58 -2.47
CA GLU A 473 4.52 19.42 -1.66
C GLU A 473 4.37 18.34 -0.57
N SER A 474 3.20 17.69 -0.49
CA SER A 474 2.92 16.72 0.57
C SER A 474 3.59 15.37 0.32
N THR A 475 3.70 14.59 1.40
CA THR A 475 4.23 13.23 1.36
C THR A 475 3.32 12.31 0.55
N MET A 476 1.99 12.43 0.73
CA MET A 476 1.04 11.59 0.00
C MET A 476 0.99 11.94 -1.49
N TYR A 477 1.08 13.23 -1.84
CA TYR A 477 1.20 13.65 -3.24
C TYR A 477 2.49 13.11 -3.89
N ALA A 478 3.62 13.20 -3.19
CA ALA A 478 4.89 12.67 -3.70
C ALA A 478 4.83 11.15 -3.93
N TYR A 479 4.15 10.44 -3.06
CA TYR A 479 3.93 9.01 -3.21
C TYR A 479 2.96 8.69 -4.37
N TYR A 480 1.79 9.32 -4.36
CA TYR A 480 0.70 9.02 -5.27
C TYR A 480 1.00 9.48 -6.69
N GLU A 481 1.31 10.78 -6.85
CA GLU A 481 1.48 11.41 -8.16
C GLU A 481 2.89 11.22 -8.74
N ARG A 482 3.93 11.36 -7.92
CA ARG A 482 5.31 11.34 -8.41
C ARG A 482 5.95 9.96 -8.38
N THR A 483 5.43 9.03 -7.61
CA THR A 483 6.01 7.70 -7.48
C THR A 483 5.17 6.64 -8.16
N LEU A 484 3.89 6.48 -7.81
CA LEU A 484 3.05 5.46 -8.41
C LEU A 484 2.55 5.84 -9.80
N TYR A 485 2.08 7.08 -9.96
CA TYR A 485 1.39 7.50 -11.18
C TYR A 485 2.32 7.75 -12.38
N LEU A 486 3.55 8.23 -12.17
CA LEU A 486 4.46 8.54 -13.29
C LEU A 486 4.83 7.34 -14.17
N ASN A 487 4.76 6.13 -13.65
CA ASN A 487 5.09 4.90 -14.37
C ASN A 487 3.89 4.02 -14.72
N THR A 488 2.69 4.37 -14.25
CA THR A 488 1.44 3.80 -14.74
C THR A 488 0.99 4.57 -15.99
N ALA A 489 0.06 4.02 -16.74
CA ALA A 489 -0.54 4.76 -17.85
C ALA A 489 -1.08 6.11 -17.34
N THR A 490 -0.63 7.20 -17.95
CA THR A 490 -0.94 8.58 -17.52
C THR A 490 -2.32 9.04 -17.97
N ASP A 491 -3.24 8.12 -18.20
CA ASP A 491 -4.60 8.40 -18.62
C ASP A 491 -5.56 8.62 -17.42
N ALA A 492 -6.70 9.22 -17.70
CA ALA A 492 -7.73 9.49 -16.69
C ALA A 492 -8.31 8.22 -16.06
N GLY A 493 -8.29 7.09 -16.77
CA GLY A 493 -8.76 5.81 -16.28
C GLY A 493 -7.87 5.25 -15.16
N SER A 494 -6.54 5.30 -15.34
CA SER A 494 -5.57 4.91 -14.32
C SER A 494 -5.75 5.71 -13.03
N ARG A 495 -5.93 7.03 -13.15
CA ARG A 495 -6.15 7.90 -11.99
C ARG A 495 -7.42 7.49 -11.23
N LYS A 496 -8.55 7.33 -11.94
CA LYS A 496 -9.80 6.90 -11.32
C LYS A 496 -9.69 5.53 -10.65
N ALA A 497 -8.96 4.58 -11.24
CA ALA A 497 -8.72 3.27 -10.64
C ALA A 497 -7.93 3.38 -9.33
N MET A 498 -6.88 4.22 -9.30
CA MET A 498 -6.12 4.50 -8.09
C MET A 498 -6.96 5.20 -7.01
N ASP A 499 -7.81 6.15 -7.39
CA ASP A 499 -8.75 6.83 -6.47
C ASP A 499 -9.75 5.83 -5.87
N ILE A 500 -10.24 4.86 -6.67
CA ILE A 500 -11.07 3.78 -6.16
C ILE A 500 -10.32 3.00 -5.07
N ILE A 501 -9.06 2.62 -5.30
CA ILE A 501 -8.25 1.88 -4.33
C ILE A 501 -8.12 2.69 -3.03
N LYS A 502 -7.70 3.96 -3.11
CA LYS A 502 -7.50 4.83 -1.96
C LYS A 502 -8.80 5.05 -1.17
N ASN A 503 -9.87 5.40 -1.86
CA ASN A 503 -11.14 5.75 -1.21
C ASN A 503 -11.95 4.54 -0.73
N SER A 504 -11.57 3.32 -1.14
CA SER A 504 -12.22 2.07 -0.75
C SER A 504 -11.43 1.28 0.30
N MET A 505 -10.39 1.85 0.90
CA MET A 505 -9.63 1.18 1.95
C MET A 505 -10.54 0.71 3.09
N VAL A 506 -10.30 -0.51 3.56
CA VAL A 506 -11.07 -1.14 4.62
C VAL A 506 -10.17 -1.74 5.69
N TYR A 507 -10.63 -1.63 6.93
CA TYR A 507 -9.90 -2.00 8.13
C TYR A 507 -10.71 -3.04 8.90
N ASP A 508 -10.18 -4.26 9.04
CA ASP A 508 -10.84 -5.28 9.83
C ASP A 508 -10.03 -5.56 11.11
N ILE A 509 -10.64 -5.27 12.25
CA ILE A 509 -9.98 -5.42 13.56
C ILE A 509 -9.58 -6.87 13.87
N ALA A 510 -10.18 -7.86 13.21
CA ALA A 510 -9.75 -9.25 13.32
C ALA A 510 -8.35 -9.48 12.76
N LEU A 511 -7.95 -8.74 11.70
CA LEU A 511 -6.58 -8.75 11.19
C LEU A 511 -5.61 -8.07 12.16
N LEU A 512 -6.10 -7.06 12.87
CA LEU A 512 -5.32 -6.23 13.79
C LEU A 512 -5.05 -6.94 15.12
N TYR A 513 -6.09 -7.46 15.77
CA TYR A 513 -5.98 -8.15 17.07
C TYR A 513 -5.61 -9.62 16.93
N ASP A 514 -5.82 -10.22 15.77
CA ASP A 514 -5.42 -11.59 15.41
C ASP A 514 -5.91 -12.66 16.43
N TRP A 515 -7.12 -12.49 16.95
CA TRP A 515 -7.69 -13.40 17.95
C TRP A 515 -7.64 -14.85 17.47
N TYR A 516 -7.03 -15.71 18.30
CA TYR A 516 -6.84 -17.12 17.99
C TYR A 516 -6.18 -17.37 16.61
N SER A 517 -5.29 -16.48 16.19
CA SER A 517 -4.63 -16.49 14.88
C SER A 517 -5.59 -16.43 13.68
N MET A 518 -6.80 -15.89 13.86
CA MET A 518 -7.80 -15.80 12.80
C MET A 518 -7.29 -14.94 11.62
N GLY A 519 -6.73 -13.77 11.92
CA GLY A 519 -6.16 -12.88 10.91
C GLY A 519 -4.97 -13.50 10.21
N THR A 520 -4.00 -14.03 10.94
CA THR A 520 -2.80 -14.69 10.37
C THR A 520 -3.18 -15.87 9.49
N ARG A 521 -4.14 -16.69 9.89
CA ARG A 521 -4.64 -17.82 9.08
C ARG A 521 -5.31 -17.33 7.79
N THR A 522 -6.19 -16.33 7.90
CA THR A 522 -6.85 -15.75 6.72
C THR A 522 -5.85 -15.21 5.72
N LEU A 523 -4.83 -14.48 6.19
CA LEU A 523 -3.79 -13.92 5.33
C LEU A 523 -2.90 -15.00 4.68
N GLY A 524 -2.57 -16.07 5.40
CA GLY A 524 -1.61 -17.07 4.94
C GLY A 524 -2.21 -18.20 4.10
N GLU A 525 -3.47 -18.56 4.35
CA GLU A 525 -4.04 -19.80 3.82
C GLU A 525 -5.23 -19.60 2.86
N LEU A 526 -5.79 -18.39 2.77
CA LEU A 526 -7.04 -18.19 2.04
C LEU A 526 -6.94 -18.55 0.56
N THR A 527 -5.82 -18.30 -0.09
CA THR A 527 -5.64 -18.62 -1.52
C THR A 527 -5.61 -20.13 -1.77
N ILE A 528 -4.97 -20.88 -0.87
CA ILE A 528 -4.73 -22.33 -1.07
C ILE A 528 -5.77 -23.22 -0.42
N ASN A 529 -6.49 -22.72 0.57
CA ASN A 529 -7.47 -23.50 1.35
C ASN A 529 -8.59 -22.61 1.93
N PRO A 530 -9.40 -21.91 1.10
CA PRO A 530 -10.47 -21.03 1.58
C PRO A 530 -11.46 -21.74 2.50
N GLN A 531 -11.91 -22.94 2.15
CA GLN A 531 -12.84 -23.73 2.94
C GLN A 531 -12.24 -24.14 4.30
N GLY A 532 -10.94 -24.48 4.34
CA GLY A 532 -10.23 -24.77 5.58
C GLY A 532 -10.12 -23.55 6.48
N VAL A 533 -9.87 -22.37 5.92
CA VAL A 533 -9.88 -21.10 6.68
C VAL A 533 -11.26 -20.85 7.27
N TYR A 534 -12.33 -20.98 6.47
CA TYR A 534 -13.71 -20.86 6.94
C TYR A 534 -14.02 -21.84 8.06
N ALA A 535 -13.82 -23.13 7.84
CA ALA A 535 -14.13 -24.20 8.81
C ALA A 535 -13.36 -24.01 10.14
N ASN A 536 -12.07 -23.65 10.07
CA ASN A 536 -11.26 -23.41 11.26
C ASN A 536 -11.74 -22.20 12.06
N ASN A 537 -12.13 -21.13 11.39
CA ASN A 537 -12.63 -19.93 12.07
C ASN A 537 -14.02 -20.16 12.69
N VAL A 538 -14.91 -20.88 12.01
CA VAL A 538 -16.23 -21.25 12.54
C VAL A 538 -16.10 -22.22 13.74
N THR A 539 -15.29 -23.26 13.64
CA THR A 539 -15.09 -24.20 14.76
C THR A 539 -14.42 -23.56 15.97
N SER A 540 -13.59 -22.53 15.75
CA SER A 540 -12.91 -21.78 16.81
C SER A 540 -13.70 -20.56 17.31
N GLN A 541 -14.89 -20.31 16.79
CA GLN A 541 -15.69 -19.10 17.02
C GLN A 541 -15.88 -18.78 18.52
N SER A 542 -16.12 -19.80 19.36
CA SER A 542 -16.26 -19.60 20.81
C SER A 542 -14.97 -19.04 21.44
N SER A 543 -13.81 -19.58 21.05
CA SER A 543 -12.51 -19.11 21.57
C SER A 543 -12.18 -17.72 21.05
N ILE A 544 -12.49 -17.45 19.77
CA ILE A 544 -12.29 -16.13 19.15
C ILE A 544 -13.17 -15.10 19.85
N ASN A 545 -14.47 -15.39 20.08
CA ASN A 545 -15.39 -14.50 20.77
C ASN A 545 -14.95 -14.23 22.21
N GLN A 546 -14.43 -15.24 22.93
CA GLN A 546 -13.90 -15.02 24.27
C GLN A 546 -12.75 -13.99 24.25
N LEU A 547 -11.76 -14.15 23.35
CA LEU A 547 -10.62 -13.23 23.23
C LEU A 547 -11.06 -11.83 22.78
N LEU A 548 -12.03 -11.75 21.87
CA LEU A 548 -12.63 -10.49 21.44
C LEU A 548 -13.26 -9.77 22.65
N GLN A 549 -14.10 -10.45 23.44
CA GLN A 549 -14.73 -9.86 24.62
C GLN A 549 -13.71 -9.46 25.71
N GLU A 550 -12.65 -10.24 25.90
CA GLU A 550 -11.55 -9.87 26.80
C GLU A 550 -10.83 -8.61 26.32
N THR A 551 -10.64 -8.46 25.00
CA THR A 551 -10.05 -7.27 24.39
C THR A 551 -10.94 -6.05 24.63
N VAL A 552 -12.22 -6.15 24.31
CA VAL A 552 -13.20 -5.07 24.53
C VAL A 552 -13.25 -4.67 26.00
N ALA A 553 -13.27 -5.65 26.93
CA ALA A 553 -13.27 -5.38 28.35
C ALA A 553 -12.02 -4.61 28.81
N LYS A 554 -10.83 -4.96 28.30
CA LYS A 554 -9.58 -4.24 28.60
C LYS A 554 -9.61 -2.80 28.09
N LEU A 555 -10.15 -2.59 26.89
CA LEU A 555 -10.26 -1.25 26.30
C LEU A 555 -11.30 -0.39 27.01
N LYS A 556 -12.42 -0.97 27.46
CA LYS A 556 -13.45 -0.26 28.21
C LYS A 556 -13.05 0.07 29.65
N ASN A 557 -12.28 -0.81 30.29
CA ASN A 557 -11.85 -0.67 31.66
C ASN A 557 -10.32 -0.76 31.76
N PRO A 558 -9.60 0.26 31.25
CA PRO A 558 -8.15 0.23 31.21
C PRO A 558 -7.58 0.14 32.63
N GLN A 559 -6.79 -0.91 32.87
CA GLN A 559 -6.05 -1.06 34.13
C GLN A 559 -4.89 -0.06 34.17
N SER A 560 -4.44 0.32 35.39
CA SER A 560 -3.16 1.06 35.49
C SER A 560 -2.04 0.24 34.86
N VAL A 561 -1.14 0.92 34.15
CA VAL A 561 0.04 0.27 33.54
C VAL A 561 0.87 -0.42 34.63
N GLN A 562 1.05 -1.74 34.50
CA GLN A 562 1.76 -2.58 35.48
C GLN A 562 3.22 -2.83 35.03
#